data_46b0119c36f51b2bd7796c520da107bc
#
_entry.id   46b0119c36f51b2bd7796c520da107bc
#
_cell.length_a   1.000
_cell.length_b   1.000
_cell.length_c   1.000
_cell.angle_alpha   90.00
_cell.angle_beta   90.00
_cell.angle_gamma   90.00
#
_symmetry.space_group_name_H-M   'P 1'
#
loop_
_entity.id
_entity.type
_entity.pdbx_description
1 polymer ?
#
loop_
_entity_poly.entity_id
_entity_poly.type
_entity_poly.pdbx_seq_one_letter_code
_entity_poly.pdbx_strand_id
1 'polypeptide(L)'
;MSVLVNKDTRLLVQGITGAEGTFHTSQILEYGTNVVAGVTPGKGDLLYHGNDKDKFCRPVPVFNTVREAVEKAEANVTVIFVPAPFAADAIMEAADAGLKVIICITEGIPVNDMMKAFAFVKQKGAVLIGPNCPGVITPGEAKVGIMPGFIHKKGTIGVISRSGTLTYEAVHQLTQVGLGQSTCIGIGGDPIIGTQFIDAVKLFAADDETEGLVMIGEIGGSAEEEAAAYIQKYFKKPVIGFIAGRTAPPGRRMGHAGAIVSGGKGTAEEKIKAMEAAGIHVVDSPADIGEAMIKALGR
;
A
#
# COMPACT_ATOMS: atom_id res chain seq x y z
N MET A 1 -17.58 3.70 -2.46
CA MET A 1 -16.93 2.40 -2.84
C MET A 1 -15.50 2.46 -2.36
N SER A 2 -15.02 1.40 -1.75
CA SER A 2 -13.64 1.30 -1.26
C SER A 2 -12.66 1.06 -2.42
N VAL A 3 -11.45 1.59 -2.27
CA VAL A 3 -10.40 1.51 -3.30
C VAL A 3 -9.60 0.20 -3.13
N LEU A 4 -9.51 -0.63 -4.18
CA LEU A 4 -8.75 -1.88 -4.30
C LEU A 4 -9.24 -3.05 -3.43
N VAL A 5 -9.52 -2.83 -2.14
CA VAL A 5 -9.91 -3.90 -1.19
C VAL A 5 -11.16 -3.49 -0.41
N ASN A 6 -12.07 -4.44 -0.19
CA ASN A 6 -13.38 -4.20 0.43
C ASN A 6 -13.91 -5.47 1.14
N LYS A 7 -15.16 -5.43 1.57
CA LYS A 7 -15.85 -6.58 2.21
C LYS A 7 -15.93 -7.84 1.32
N ASP A 8 -15.81 -7.67 -0.01
CA ASP A 8 -15.87 -8.78 -0.97
C ASP A 8 -14.47 -9.34 -1.29
N THR A 9 -13.44 -8.83 -0.61
CA THR A 9 -12.06 -9.33 -0.73
C THR A 9 -11.97 -10.77 -0.24
N ARG A 10 -11.51 -11.67 -1.12
CA ARG A 10 -11.19 -13.06 -0.85
C ARG A 10 -9.68 -13.22 -0.92
N LEU A 11 -9.04 -13.09 0.24
CA LEU A 11 -7.59 -12.92 0.35
C LEU A 11 -6.84 -14.24 0.28
N LEU A 12 -5.85 -14.32 -0.59
CA LEU A 12 -4.80 -15.31 -0.64
C LEU A 12 -3.52 -14.77 0.01
N VAL A 13 -2.90 -15.57 0.88
CA VAL A 13 -1.60 -15.24 1.49
C VAL A 13 -0.50 -16.13 0.93
N GLN A 14 0.43 -15.56 0.17
CA GLN A 14 1.62 -16.26 -0.30
C GLN A 14 2.72 -16.21 0.78
N GLY A 15 3.32 -17.36 1.07
CA GLY A 15 4.27 -17.51 2.17
C GLY A 15 3.60 -17.65 3.55
N ILE A 16 2.35 -18.10 3.60
CA ILE A 16 1.52 -18.15 4.82
C ILE A 16 2.17 -18.92 5.98
N THR A 17 2.97 -19.95 5.69
CA THR A 17 3.63 -20.78 6.72
C THR A 17 5.00 -20.26 7.15
N GLY A 18 5.46 -19.14 6.60
CA GLY A 18 6.65 -18.41 7.07
C GLY A 18 6.34 -17.59 8.32
N ALA A 19 7.36 -17.14 9.05
CA ALA A 19 7.17 -16.38 10.30
C ALA A 19 6.30 -15.13 10.10
N GLU A 20 6.68 -14.27 9.15
CA GLU A 20 5.93 -13.05 8.81
C GLU A 20 4.52 -13.36 8.25
N GLY A 21 4.44 -14.35 7.33
CA GLY A 21 3.17 -14.78 6.77
C GLY A 21 2.21 -15.28 7.83
N THR A 22 2.67 -16.07 8.80
CA THR A 22 1.84 -16.57 9.90
C THR A 22 1.41 -15.43 10.82
N PHE A 23 2.34 -14.61 11.30
CA PHE A 23 2.05 -13.51 12.21
C PHE A 23 1.03 -12.53 11.60
N HIS A 24 1.30 -12.05 10.38
CA HIS A 24 0.39 -11.10 9.77
C HIS A 24 -0.94 -11.70 9.34
N THR A 25 -0.99 -12.99 8.98
CA THR A 25 -2.27 -13.66 8.71
C THR A 25 -3.14 -13.75 9.96
N SER A 26 -2.57 -14.01 11.15
CA SER A 26 -3.35 -13.98 12.40
C SER A 26 -4.00 -12.62 12.62
N GLN A 27 -3.24 -11.53 12.42
CA GLN A 27 -3.73 -10.14 12.55
C GLN A 27 -4.77 -9.75 11.48
N ILE A 28 -4.65 -10.28 10.27
CA ILE A 28 -5.59 -10.07 9.16
C ILE A 28 -6.91 -10.79 9.44
N LEU A 29 -6.84 -12.02 9.95
CA LEU A 29 -8.01 -12.80 10.36
C LEU A 29 -8.72 -12.17 11.57
N GLU A 30 -7.97 -11.70 12.58
CA GLU A 30 -8.50 -11.00 13.74
C GLU A 30 -9.21 -9.70 13.34
N TYR A 31 -8.70 -8.99 12.35
CA TYR A 31 -9.34 -7.80 11.79
C TYR A 31 -10.67 -8.10 11.09
N GLY A 32 -10.93 -9.35 10.74
CA GLY A 32 -12.16 -9.78 10.05
C GLY A 32 -12.03 -9.87 8.52
N THR A 33 -10.84 -9.71 7.95
CA THR A 33 -10.64 -9.91 6.51
C THR A 33 -10.83 -11.39 6.14
N ASN A 34 -11.51 -11.63 5.03
CA ASN A 34 -11.80 -12.99 4.56
C ASN A 34 -10.58 -13.63 3.89
N VAL A 35 -9.68 -14.24 4.69
CA VAL A 35 -8.55 -15.03 4.19
C VAL A 35 -9.10 -16.40 3.75
N VAL A 36 -9.13 -16.67 2.45
CA VAL A 36 -9.70 -17.91 1.89
C VAL A 36 -8.67 -18.98 1.60
N ALA A 37 -7.40 -18.61 1.43
CA ALA A 37 -6.32 -19.53 1.07
C ALA A 37 -4.95 -19.04 1.52
N GLY A 38 -4.03 -19.97 1.69
CA GLY A 38 -2.60 -19.74 1.74
C GLY A 38 -1.87 -20.48 0.60
N VAL A 39 -0.72 -19.97 0.20
CA VAL A 39 0.19 -20.69 -0.71
C VAL A 39 1.57 -20.82 -0.07
N THR A 40 2.05 -22.06 -0.04
CA THR A 40 3.45 -22.39 0.26
C THR A 40 3.80 -23.67 -0.55
N PRO A 41 4.68 -23.57 -1.54
CA PRO A 41 5.07 -24.73 -2.34
C PRO A 41 5.56 -25.89 -1.48
N GLY A 42 5.10 -27.10 -1.79
CA GLY A 42 5.40 -28.32 -1.03
C GLY A 42 4.59 -28.51 0.25
N LYS A 43 3.66 -27.60 0.58
CA LYS A 43 2.75 -27.71 1.73
C LYS A 43 1.28 -27.68 1.34
N GLY A 44 0.97 -28.01 0.08
CA GLY A 44 -0.42 -28.19 -0.35
C GLY A 44 -1.15 -29.24 0.48
N ASP A 45 -2.49 -29.14 0.49
CA ASP A 45 -3.42 -29.97 1.28
C ASP A 45 -3.33 -29.79 2.81
N LEU A 46 -2.45 -28.91 3.30
CA LEU A 46 -2.40 -28.54 4.72
C LEU A 46 -3.60 -27.66 5.08
N LEU A 47 -4.28 -28.01 6.16
CA LEU A 47 -5.21 -27.09 6.83
C LEU A 47 -4.44 -26.39 7.96
N TYR A 48 -4.01 -25.14 7.72
CA TYR A 48 -3.08 -24.45 8.58
C TYR A 48 -3.79 -23.64 9.66
N HIS A 49 -3.37 -23.82 10.91
CA HIS A 49 -3.96 -23.22 12.11
C HIS A 49 -3.09 -22.08 12.70
N GLY A 50 -2.02 -21.68 11.99
CA GLY A 50 -0.98 -20.86 12.57
C GLY A 50 0.05 -21.70 13.35
N ASN A 51 0.82 -21.05 14.20
CA ASN A 51 1.78 -21.68 15.11
C ASN A 51 1.35 -21.45 16.58
N ASP A 52 2.13 -21.93 17.55
CA ASP A 52 1.80 -21.80 18.98
C ASP A 52 1.71 -20.34 19.45
N LYS A 53 2.46 -19.43 18.79
CA LYS A 53 2.54 -18.02 19.14
C LYS A 53 1.47 -17.18 18.41
N ASP A 54 1.23 -17.50 17.14
CA ASP A 54 0.33 -16.77 16.24
C ASP A 54 -0.76 -17.72 15.72
N LYS A 55 -1.65 -18.11 16.61
CA LYS A 55 -2.73 -19.05 16.32
C LYS A 55 -3.85 -18.34 15.55
N PHE A 56 -4.33 -18.99 14.49
CA PHE A 56 -5.44 -18.48 13.71
C PHE A 56 -6.79 -18.72 14.42
N CYS A 57 -7.70 -17.77 14.32
CA CYS A 57 -9.06 -17.91 14.84
C CYS A 57 -9.88 -18.97 14.05
N ARG A 58 -9.47 -19.27 12.82
CA ARG A 58 -9.98 -20.38 11.99
C ARG A 58 -8.87 -20.92 11.09
N PRO A 59 -8.94 -22.22 10.72
CA PRO A 59 -7.96 -22.79 9.81
C PRO A 59 -8.07 -22.19 8.40
N VAL A 60 -6.92 -22.16 7.71
CA VAL A 60 -6.80 -21.69 6.32
C VAL A 60 -6.24 -22.82 5.46
N PRO A 61 -6.91 -23.22 4.37
CA PRO A 61 -6.38 -24.22 3.45
C PRO A 61 -5.14 -23.69 2.74
N VAL A 62 -4.12 -24.52 2.62
CA VAL A 62 -2.86 -24.18 1.93
C VAL A 62 -2.78 -24.94 0.63
N PHE A 63 -2.35 -24.28 -0.44
CA PHE A 63 -2.16 -24.82 -1.78
C PHE A 63 -0.69 -24.73 -2.18
N ASN A 64 -0.31 -25.51 -3.19
CA ASN A 64 1.05 -25.46 -3.75
C ASN A 64 1.25 -24.30 -4.70
N THR A 65 0.19 -23.84 -5.38
CA THR A 65 0.23 -22.79 -6.39
C THR A 65 -0.88 -21.76 -6.18
N VAL A 66 -0.65 -20.55 -6.70
CA VAL A 66 -1.66 -19.48 -6.72
C VAL A 66 -2.86 -19.88 -7.59
N ARG A 67 -2.63 -20.55 -8.71
CA ARG A 67 -3.68 -21.03 -9.61
C ARG A 67 -4.65 -21.97 -8.90
N GLU A 68 -4.14 -22.94 -8.14
CA GLU A 68 -5.00 -23.82 -7.33
C GLU A 68 -5.85 -23.05 -6.33
N ALA A 69 -5.28 -22.05 -5.66
CA ALA A 69 -6.00 -21.22 -4.70
C ALA A 69 -7.08 -20.35 -5.37
N VAL A 70 -6.83 -19.84 -6.57
CA VAL A 70 -7.83 -19.11 -7.35
C VAL A 70 -8.98 -20.04 -7.77
N GLU A 71 -8.66 -21.21 -8.32
CA GLU A 71 -9.66 -22.16 -8.82
C GLU A 71 -10.50 -22.81 -7.71
N LYS A 72 -9.85 -23.21 -6.58
CA LYS A 72 -10.51 -23.98 -5.51
C LYS A 72 -11.09 -23.11 -4.40
N ALA A 73 -10.48 -21.94 -4.12
CA ALA A 73 -10.90 -21.05 -3.06
C ALA A 73 -11.40 -19.69 -3.57
N GLU A 74 -11.49 -19.48 -4.88
CA GLU A 74 -11.99 -18.25 -5.53
C GLU A 74 -11.32 -16.97 -4.99
N ALA A 75 -10.01 -17.04 -4.74
CA ALA A 75 -9.24 -15.88 -4.29
C ALA A 75 -9.25 -14.78 -5.38
N ASN A 76 -9.40 -13.52 -4.97
CA ASN A 76 -9.43 -12.37 -5.90
C ASN A 76 -8.36 -11.31 -5.60
N VAL A 77 -7.74 -11.35 -4.40
CA VAL A 77 -6.63 -10.49 -3.98
C VAL A 77 -5.55 -11.35 -3.36
N THR A 78 -4.27 -10.99 -3.55
CA THR A 78 -3.17 -11.65 -2.83
C THR A 78 -2.30 -10.67 -2.07
N VAL A 79 -1.76 -11.13 -0.94
CA VAL A 79 -0.65 -10.50 -0.22
C VAL A 79 0.56 -11.44 -0.21
N ILE A 80 1.76 -10.88 -0.43
CA ILE A 80 3.01 -11.63 -0.60
C ILE A 80 3.95 -11.33 0.56
N PHE A 81 4.29 -12.39 1.32
CA PHE A 81 5.32 -12.42 2.37
C PHE A 81 6.48 -13.37 2.00
N VAL A 82 6.62 -13.65 0.72
CA VAL A 82 7.67 -14.52 0.19
C VAL A 82 9.03 -13.81 0.28
N PRO A 83 10.13 -14.50 0.66
CA PRO A 83 11.45 -13.88 0.73
C PRO A 83 11.89 -13.23 -0.58
N ALA A 84 12.68 -12.15 -0.49
CA ALA A 84 13.06 -11.30 -1.62
C ALA A 84 13.57 -12.03 -2.88
N PRO A 85 14.41 -13.08 -2.80
CA PRO A 85 14.88 -13.79 -3.99
C PRO A 85 13.77 -14.48 -4.81
N PHE A 86 12.59 -14.72 -4.20
CA PHE A 86 11.47 -15.45 -4.82
C PHE A 86 10.24 -14.57 -4.98
N ALA A 87 10.25 -13.35 -4.47
CA ALA A 87 9.07 -12.48 -4.44
C ALA A 87 8.65 -12.00 -5.84
N ALA A 88 9.59 -11.77 -6.75
CA ALA A 88 9.29 -11.41 -8.14
C ALA A 88 8.53 -12.53 -8.86
N ASP A 89 8.92 -13.78 -8.66
CA ASP A 89 8.22 -14.96 -9.22
C ASP A 89 6.82 -15.08 -8.61
N ALA A 90 6.69 -14.86 -7.30
CA ALA A 90 5.39 -14.86 -6.62
C ALA A 90 4.43 -13.78 -7.16
N ILE A 91 4.95 -12.58 -7.50
CA ILE A 91 4.19 -11.51 -8.14
C ILE A 91 3.72 -11.96 -9.54
N MET A 92 4.61 -12.53 -10.34
CA MET A 92 4.29 -12.97 -11.70
C MET A 92 3.31 -14.15 -11.70
N GLU A 93 3.47 -15.10 -10.79
CA GLU A 93 2.53 -16.22 -10.60
C GLU A 93 1.12 -15.73 -10.28
N ALA A 94 1.01 -14.72 -9.38
CA ALA A 94 -0.26 -14.12 -9.03
C ALA A 94 -0.95 -13.44 -10.24
N ALA A 95 -0.18 -12.69 -11.03
CA ALA A 95 -0.68 -12.05 -12.24
C ALA A 95 -1.08 -13.07 -13.32
N ASP A 96 -0.31 -14.17 -13.47
CA ASP A 96 -0.63 -15.25 -14.42
C ASP A 96 -1.87 -16.05 -14.02
N ALA A 97 -2.09 -16.24 -12.73
CA ALA A 97 -3.30 -16.87 -12.20
C ALA A 97 -4.56 -15.98 -12.34
N GLY A 98 -4.43 -14.74 -12.81
CA GLY A 98 -5.55 -13.85 -13.11
C GLY A 98 -5.98 -12.95 -11.94
N LEU A 99 -5.23 -12.91 -10.85
CA LEU A 99 -5.49 -11.98 -9.74
C LEU A 99 -5.36 -10.54 -10.19
N LYS A 100 -6.33 -9.71 -9.83
CA LYS A 100 -6.39 -8.30 -10.26
C LYS A 100 -5.70 -7.34 -9.31
N VAL A 101 -5.59 -7.69 -8.03
CA VAL A 101 -4.91 -6.90 -6.99
C VAL A 101 -3.86 -7.76 -6.31
N ILE A 102 -2.61 -7.33 -6.43
CA ILE A 102 -1.43 -8.00 -5.90
C ILE A 102 -0.73 -7.03 -4.95
N ILE A 103 -0.52 -7.42 -3.70
CA ILE A 103 0.11 -6.59 -2.68
C ILE A 103 1.39 -7.28 -2.23
N CYS A 104 2.56 -6.67 -2.49
CA CYS A 104 3.86 -7.22 -2.13
C CYS A 104 4.48 -6.45 -0.97
N ILE A 105 4.57 -7.11 0.19
CA ILE A 105 5.14 -6.50 1.40
C ILE A 105 6.67 -6.56 1.37
N THR A 106 7.20 -7.57 0.73
CA THR A 106 8.64 -7.91 0.72
C THR A 106 9.50 -6.73 0.28
N GLU A 107 10.55 -6.46 1.04
CA GLU A 107 11.61 -5.51 0.73
C GLU A 107 12.83 -6.22 0.13
N GLY A 108 13.64 -5.49 -0.66
CA GLY A 108 14.92 -5.98 -1.14
C GLY A 108 14.86 -6.91 -2.34
N ILE A 109 13.78 -6.86 -3.13
CA ILE A 109 13.70 -7.59 -4.40
C ILE A 109 14.75 -7.03 -5.36
N PRO A 110 15.58 -7.87 -6.01
CA PRO A 110 16.55 -7.41 -6.98
C PRO A 110 15.89 -6.58 -8.09
N VAL A 111 16.48 -5.42 -8.41
CA VAL A 111 15.92 -4.46 -9.38
C VAL A 111 15.63 -5.12 -10.74
N ASN A 112 16.55 -5.95 -11.24
CA ASN A 112 16.34 -6.65 -12.52
C ASN A 112 15.14 -7.60 -12.52
N ASP A 113 14.88 -8.27 -11.40
CA ASP A 113 13.75 -9.18 -11.28
C ASP A 113 12.45 -8.38 -11.12
N MET A 114 12.51 -7.27 -10.36
CA MET A 114 11.36 -6.38 -10.22
C MET A 114 10.97 -5.70 -11.55
N MET A 115 11.94 -5.37 -12.41
CA MET A 115 11.67 -4.85 -13.76
C MET A 115 10.85 -5.85 -14.60
N LYS A 116 11.21 -7.14 -14.55
CA LYS A 116 10.49 -8.21 -15.25
C LYS A 116 9.07 -8.39 -14.68
N ALA A 117 8.97 -8.48 -13.35
CA ALA A 117 7.68 -8.62 -12.67
C ALA A 117 6.74 -7.45 -12.98
N PHE A 118 7.24 -6.22 -12.93
CA PHE A 118 6.47 -5.01 -13.25
C PHE A 118 5.92 -5.03 -14.69
N ALA A 119 6.78 -5.35 -15.69
CA ALA A 119 6.36 -5.45 -17.07
C ALA A 119 5.28 -6.54 -17.26
N PHE A 120 5.46 -7.69 -16.62
CA PHE A 120 4.53 -8.81 -16.69
C PHE A 120 3.17 -8.48 -16.07
N VAL A 121 3.16 -7.87 -14.88
CA VAL A 121 1.92 -7.43 -14.19
C VAL A 121 1.15 -6.44 -15.07
N LYS A 122 1.83 -5.47 -15.67
CA LYS A 122 1.22 -4.52 -16.63
C LYS A 122 0.60 -5.23 -17.83
N GLN A 123 1.30 -6.19 -18.40
CA GLN A 123 0.79 -6.99 -19.53
C GLN A 123 -0.48 -7.76 -19.15
N LYS A 124 -0.56 -8.27 -17.92
CA LYS A 124 -1.75 -9.00 -17.41
C LYS A 124 -2.89 -8.07 -16.95
N GLY A 125 -2.67 -6.75 -16.93
CA GLY A 125 -3.67 -5.77 -16.50
C GLY A 125 -4.04 -5.88 -15.02
N ALA A 126 -3.10 -6.33 -14.18
CA ALA A 126 -3.25 -6.37 -12.74
C ALA A 126 -2.68 -5.10 -12.08
N VAL A 127 -3.16 -4.78 -10.88
CA VAL A 127 -2.65 -3.70 -10.04
C VAL A 127 -1.68 -4.31 -9.02
N LEU A 128 -0.45 -3.82 -8.99
CA LEU A 128 0.56 -4.19 -8.01
C LEU A 128 0.78 -3.04 -7.03
N ILE A 129 0.60 -3.29 -5.74
CA ILE A 129 0.97 -2.40 -4.64
C ILE A 129 2.28 -2.88 -4.01
N GLY A 130 3.24 -1.97 -3.85
CA GLY A 130 4.59 -2.35 -3.44
C GLY A 130 5.50 -2.67 -4.64
N PRO A 131 6.63 -3.34 -4.43
CA PRO A 131 7.15 -3.93 -3.19
C PRO A 131 7.53 -2.93 -2.09
N ASN A 132 8.00 -3.45 -0.95
CA ASN A 132 8.43 -2.66 0.22
C ASN A 132 7.33 -1.68 0.68
N CYS A 133 6.16 -2.21 0.99
CA CYS A 133 4.99 -1.42 1.35
C CYS A 133 4.26 -2.00 2.57
N PRO A 134 3.47 -1.20 3.29
CA PRO A 134 2.67 -1.70 4.41
C PRO A 134 1.35 -2.35 3.96
N GLY A 135 1.02 -2.30 2.67
CA GLY A 135 -0.22 -2.85 2.12
C GLY A 135 -1.34 -1.84 1.93
N VAL A 136 -2.58 -2.33 2.00
CA VAL A 136 -3.81 -1.56 1.82
C VAL A 136 -4.79 -1.90 2.92
N ILE A 137 -5.50 -0.90 3.44
CA ILE A 137 -6.59 -1.09 4.40
C ILE A 137 -7.78 -0.19 4.05
N THR A 138 -8.97 -0.76 3.99
CA THR A 138 -10.25 -0.06 3.99
C THR A 138 -10.88 -0.29 5.36
N PRO A 139 -10.90 0.72 6.24
CA PRO A 139 -11.31 0.56 7.62
C PRO A 139 -12.74 0.04 7.76
N GLY A 140 -12.89 -1.04 8.57
CA GLY A 140 -14.16 -1.73 8.78
C GLY A 140 -14.57 -2.71 7.65
N GLU A 141 -13.75 -2.87 6.61
CA GLU A 141 -14.04 -3.78 5.50
C GLU A 141 -12.93 -4.82 5.28
N ALA A 142 -11.70 -4.39 4.97
CA ALA A 142 -10.60 -5.30 4.73
C ALA A 142 -9.25 -4.67 5.08
N LYS A 143 -8.37 -5.45 5.70
CA LYS A 143 -6.96 -5.18 5.91
C LYS A 143 -6.15 -6.19 5.11
N VAL A 144 -5.27 -5.71 4.22
CA VAL A 144 -4.39 -6.57 3.41
C VAL A 144 -2.97 -6.05 3.52
N GLY A 145 -2.18 -6.67 4.35
CA GLY A 145 -0.81 -6.26 4.68
C GLY A 145 -0.57 -6.10 6.18
N ILE A 146 0.37 -5.22 6.53
CA ILE A 146 0.93 -5.10 7.88
C ILE A 146 0.42 -3.89 8.67
N MET A 147 -0.42 -3.03 8.07
CA MET A 147 -0.95 -1.85 8.76
C MET A 147 -1.68 -2.24 10.06
N PRO A 148 -1.46 -1.53 11.20
CA PRO A 148 -2.14 -1.82 12.45
C PRO A 148 -3.61 -1.41 12.37
N GLY A 149 -4.53 -2.37 12.36
CA GLY A 149 -5.98 -2.12 12.16
C GLY A 149 -6.60 -1.24 13.23
N PHE A 150 -6.10 -1.29 14.47
CA PHE A 150 -6.67 -0.59 15.62
C PHE A 150 -6.50 0.92 15.61
N ILE A 151 -5.58 1.48 14.80
CA ILE A 151 -5.42 2.94 14.67
C ILE A 151 -6.35 3.53 13.61
N HIS A 152 -6.92 2.69 12.73
CA HIS A 152 -7.76 3.12 11.62
C HIS A 152 -9.23 3.21 12.03
N LYS A 153 -9.93 4.21 11.51
CA LYS A 153 -11.36 4.42 11.72
C LYS A 153 -12.03 4.64 10.36
N LYS A 154 -13.20 4.05 10.16
CA LYS A 154 -13.98 4.30 8.94
C LYS A 154 -14.35 5.78 8.81
N GLY A 155 -14.11 6.35 7.64
CA GLY A 155 -14.38 7.75 7.32
C GLY A 155 -14.20 8.03 5.83
N THR A 156 -13.83 9.26 5.51
CA THR A 156 -13.88 9.77 4.14
C THR A 156 -12.54 10.29 3.61
N ILE A 157 -11.44 10.11 4.36
CA ILE A 157 -10.13 10.60 3.94
C ILE A 157 -9.28 9.48 3.33
N GLY A 158 -8.92 9.63 2.06
CA GLY A 158 -7.95 8.77 1.40
C GLY A 158 -6.53 9.06 1.88
N VAL A 159 -5.69 8.04 1.99
CA VAL A 159 -4.26 8.21 2.34
C VAL A 159 -3.40 7.45 1.34
N ILE A 160 -2.44 8.13 0.72
CA ILE A 160 -1.42 7.54 -0.14
C ILE A 160 -0.04 7.86 0.44
N SER A 161 0.80 6.85 0.65
CA SER A 161 2.11 7.07 1.25
C SER A 161 3.17 6.11 0.70
N ARG A 162 4.40 6.61 0.57
CA ARG A 162 5.59 5.76 0.34
C ARG A 162 6.09 5.12 1.63
N SER A 163 5.84 5.76 2.78
CA SER A 163 6.35 5.37 4.09
C SER A 163 5.28 4.66 4.92
N GLY A 164 5.58 3.48 5.43
CA GLY A 164 4.72 2.80 6.41
C GLY A 164 4.54 3.61 7.69
N THR A 165 5.63 4.04 8.30
CA THR A 165 5.61 4.79 9.57
C THR A 165 4.85 6.11 9.48
N LEU A 166 5.08 6.90 8.42
CA LEU A 166 4.37 8.16 8.23
C LEU A 166 2.90 7.95 7.86
N THR A 167 2.54 6.81 7.24
CA THR A 167 1.14 6.42 7.06
C THR A 167 0.44 6.31 8.43
N TYR A 168 1.08 5.63 9.39
CA TYR A 168 0.49 5.43 10.73
C TYR A 168 0.36 6.73 11.49
N GLU A 169 1.34 7.63 11.37
CA GLU A 169 1.27 8.97 11.95
C GLU A 169 0.10 9.78 11.37
N ALA A 170 -0.01 9.87 10.05
CA ALA A 170 -1.11 10.58 9.39
C ALA A 170 -2.49 10.02 9.76
N VAL A 171 -2.64 8.69 9.78
CA VAL A 171 -3.86 8.02 10.20
C VAL A 171 -4.21 8.34 11.65
N HIS A 172 -3.21 8.34 12.54
CA HIS A 172 -3.40 8.72 13.94
C HIS A 172 -3.89 10.17 14.06
N GLN A 173 -3.23 11.13 13.39
CA GLN A 173 -3.62 12.53 13.39
C GLN A 173 -5.05 12.75 12.87
N LEU A 174 -5.40 12.13 11.76
CA LEU A 174 -6.77 12.17 11.23
C LEU A 174 -7.80 11.60 12.23
N THR A 175 -7.48 10.49 12.87
CA THR A 175 -8.39 9.85 13.84
C THR A 175 -8.57 10.68 15.10
N GLN A 176 -7.52 11.33 15.60
CA GLN A 176 -7.58 12.20 16.78
C GLN A 176 -8.51 13.40 16.58
N VAL A 177 -8.55 13.97 15.39
CA VAL A 177 -9.45 15.10 15.05
C VAL A 177 -10.84 14.64 14.59
N GLY A 178 -11.17 13.35 14.76
CA GLY A 178 -12.48 12.80 14.44
C GLY A 178 -12.71 12.44 12.97
N LEU A 179 -11.71 12.64 12.12
CA LEU A 179 -11.72 12.17 10.73
C LEU A 179 -11.30 10.69 10.68
N GLY A 180 -11.97 9.92 9.84
CA GLY A 180 -11.60 8.54 9.55
C GLY A 180 -11.13 8.38 8.11
N GLN A 181 -10.70 7.18 7.75
CA GLN A 181 -10.15 6.92 6.44
C GLN A 181 -11.14 6.16 5.55
N SER A 182 -11.20 6.52 4.25
CA SER A 182 -11.90 5.74 3.24
C SER A 182 -11.06 4.51 2.85
N THR A 183 -9.83 4.73 2.42
CA THR A 183 -8.82 3.68 2.17
C THR A 183 -7.43 4.26 2.40
N CYS A 184 -6.52 3.48 2.97
CA CYS A 184 -5.10 3.81 3.04
C CYS A 184 -4.30 2.88 2.13
N ILE A 185 -3.48 3.45 1.25
CA ILE A 185 -2.62 2.73 0.30
C ILE A 185 -1.17 3.09 0.59
N GLY A 186 -0.40 2.10 1.04
CA GLY A 186 1.05 2.23 1.07
C GLY A 186 1.63 1.76 -0.26
N ILE A 187 2.15 2.69 -1.07
CA ILE A 187 2.65 2.35 -2.41
C ILE A 187 4.06 1.77 -2.44
N GLY A 188 4.82 1.95 -1.35
CA GLY A 188 6.18 1.43 -1.21
C GLY A 188 7.29 2.43 -1.48
N GLY A 189 8.49 2.11 -0.96
CA GLY A 189 9.68 2.96 -1.01
C GLY A 189 10.80 2.47 -1.95
N ASP A 190 10.58 1.39 -2.70
CA ASP A 190 11.57 0.85 -3.64
C ASP A 190 11.64 1.69 -4.94
N PRO A 191 12.76 1.65 -5.67
CA PRO A 191 12.91 2.39 -6.93
C PRO A 191 11.91 1.98 -8.02
N ILE A 192 11.50 0.71 -8.03
CA ILE A 192 10.50 0.18 -8.95
C ILE A 192 9.33 -0.37 -8.12
N ILE A 193 8.24 0.37 -8.13
CA ILE A 193 6.97 0.02 -7.48
C ILE A 193 5.87 -0.17 -8.54
N GLY A 194 4.89 -0.99 -8.23
CA GLY A 194 3.80 -1.33 -9.16
C GLY A 194 2.84 -0.18 -9.44
N THR A 195 2.50 0.59 -8.40
CA THR A 195 1.53 1.69 -8.43
C THR A 195 2.22 2.99 -8.02
N GLN A 196 2.15 4.00 -8.86
CA GLN A 196 2.67 5.34 -8.58
C GLN A 196 1.60 6.22 -7.90
N PHE A 197 2.01 7.38 -7.35
CA PHE A 197 1.08 8.35 -6.78
C PHE A 197 -0.07 8.71 -7.72
N ILE A 198 0.25 8.99 -8.99
CA ILE A 198 -0.75 9.35 -9.99
C ILE A 198 -1.80 8.26 -10.20
N ASP A 199 -1.40 6.98 -10.15
CA ASP A 199 -2.31 5.86 -10.32
C ASP A 199 -3.27 5.76 -9.12
N ALA A 200 -2.73 5.88 -7.90
CA ALA A 200 -3.54 5.88 -6.68
C ALA A 200 -4.47 7.10 -6.61
N VAL A 201 -4.01 8.29 -6.99
CA VAL A 201 -4.86 9.50 -7.08
C VAL A 201 -6.03 9.29 -8.04
N LYS A 202 -5.83 8.64 -9.17
CA LYS A 202 -6.92 8.32 -10.12
C LYS A 202 -7.98 7.40 -9.48
N LEU A 203 -7.57 6.44 -8.67
CA LEU A 203 -8.49 5.57 -7.94
C LEU A 203 -9.35 6.37 -6.93
N PHE A 204 -8.74 7.26 -6.16
CA PHE A 204 -9.45 8.13 -5.22
C PHE A 204 -10.30 9.20 -5.91
N ALA A 205 -9.92 9.63 -7.10
CA ALA A 205 -10.73 10.54 -7.91
C ALA A 205 -12.07 9.90 -8.33
N ALA A 206 -12.05 8.60 -8.59
CA ALA A 206 -13.23 7.82 -8.96
C ALA A 206 -14.05 7.32 -7.77
N ASP A 207 -13.58 7.52 -6.54
CA ASP A 207 -14.28 7.08 -5.33
C ASP A 207 -15.12 8.22 -4.72
N ASP A 208 -16.43 8.11 -4.81
CA ASP A 208 -17.37 9.13 -4.31
C ASP A 208 -17.40 9.22 -2.78
N GLU A 209 -16.98 8.19 -2.05
CA GLU A 209 -16.93 8.20 -0.59
C GLU A 209 -15.71 8.95 -0.04
N THR A 210 -14.67 9.15 -0.85
CA THR A 210 -13.50 9.94 -0.45
C THR A 210 -13.77 11.44 -0.62
N GLU A 211 -13.72 12.20 0.47
CA GLU A 211 -13.94 13.66 0.48
C GLU A 211 -12.63 14.46 0.46
N GLY A 212 -11.52 13.87 0.89
CA GLY A 212 -10.20 14.50 0.91
C GLY A 212 -9.09 13.47 0.78
N LEU A 213 -7.88 13.92 0.47
CA LEU A 213 -6.73 13.05 0.25
C LEU A 213 -5.50 13.54 1.03
N VAL A 214 -4.81 12.62 1.68
CA VAL A 214 -3.47 12.85 2.24
C VAL A 214 -2.45 12.16 1.35
N MET A 215 -1.43 12.90 0.93
CA MET A 215 -0.34 12.42 0.08
C MET A 215 1.00 12.60 0.78
N ILE A 216 1.66 11.49 1.14
CA ILE A 216 2.92 11.48 1.86
C ILE A 216 4.02 10.97 0.94
N GLY A 217 4.87 11.89 0.49
CA GLY A 217 6.02 11.63 -0.36
C GLY A 217 7.35 11.78 0.38
N GLU A 218 8.40 11.64 -0.38
CA GLU A 218 9.78 11.75 0.11
C GLU A 218 10.70 12.26 -1.00
N ILE A 219 11.93 12.59 -0.67
CA ILE A 219 12.96 12.97 -1.64
C ILE A 219 13.20 11.85 -2.66
N GLY A 220 13.65 12.22 -3.86
CA GLY A 220 13.98 11.31 -4.96
C GLY A 220 12.87 11.12 -5.98
N GLY A 221 13.26 10.94 -7.23
CA GLY A 221 12.33 10.81 -8.37
C GLY A 221 11.44 12.03 -8.60
N SER A 222 10.39 11.88 -9.42
CA SER A 222 9.45 12.94 -9.84
C SER A 222 7.96 12.55 -9.64
N ALA A 223 7.69 11.45 -8.94
CA ALA A 223 6.35 10.89 -8.88
C ALA A 223 5.33 11.80 -8.17
N GLU A 224 5.78 12.58 -7.18
CA GLU A 224 4.95 13.53 -6.46
C GLU A 224 4.60 14.73 -7.33
N GLU A 225 5.54 15.23 -8.14
CA GLU A 225 5.34 16.33 -9.09
C GLU A 225 4.38 15.92 -10.22
N GLU A 226 4.50 14.70 -10.72
CA GLU A 226 3.60 14.14 -11.74
C GLU A 226 2.16 14.00 -11.20
N ALA A 227 2.02 13.51 -9.96
CA ALA A 227 0.73 13.44 -9.30
C ALA A 227 0.14 14.82 -9.03
N ALA A 228 0.96 15.80 -8.60
CA ALA A 228 0.53 17.18 -8.37
C ALA A 228 -0.02 17.81 -9.66
N ALA A 229 0.65 17.62 -10.78
CA ALA A 229 0.19 18.11 -12.10
C ALA A 229 -1.17 17.47 -12.51
N TYR A 230 -1.41 16.21 -12.16
CA TYR A 230 -2.69 15.54 -12.38
C TYR A 230 -3.78 16.08 -11.44
N ILE A 231 -3.45 16.24 -10.15
CA ILE A 231 -4.36 16.77 -9.12
C ILE A 231 -4.86 18.15 -9.52
N GLN A 232 -3.97 19.05 -9.95
CA GLN A 232 -4.34 20.40 -10.40
C GLN A 232 -5.44 20.40 -11.46
N LYS A 233 -5.41 19.45 -12.38
CA LYS A 233 -6.33 19.40 -13.53
C LYS A 233 -7.63 18.64 -13.24
N TYR A 234 -7.53 17.52 -12.53
CA TYR A 234 -8.58 16.50 -12.52
C TYR A 234 -9.11 16.14 -11.14
N PHE A 235 -8.36 16.44 -10.05
CA PHE A 235 -8.79 16.08 -8.70
C PHE A 235 -9.37 17.33 -8.00
N LYS A 236 -10.66 17.29 -7.65
CA LYS A 236 -11.38 18.48 -7.14
C LYS A 236 -11.59 18.50 -5.63
N LYS A 237 -11.15 17.43 -4.95
CA LYS A 237 -11.25 17.30 -3.49
C LYS A 237 -10.00 17.89 -2.83
N PRO A 238 -10.07 18.39 -1.58
CA PRO A 238 -8.90 18.92 -0.89
C PRO A 238 -7.80 17.88 -0.73
N VAL A 239 -6.54 18.32 -0.87
CA VAL A 239 -5.36 17.47 -0.71
C VAL A 239 -4.40 18.10 0.28
N ILE A 240 -4.00 17.33 1.29
CA ILE A 240 -2.93 17.68 2.22
C ILE A 240 -1.68 16.87 1.85
N GLY A 241 -0.55 17.55 1.72
CA GLY A 241 0.73 16.97 1.37
C GLY A 241 1.74 17.01 2.51
N PHE A 242 2.61 16.02 2.56
CA PHE A 242 3.82 16.04 3.38
C PHE A 242 4.97 15.41 2.60
N ILE A 243 6.15 16.02 2.64
CA ILE A 243 7.38 15.51 2.00
C ILE A 243 8.45 15.27 3.06
N ALA A 244 8.84 14.00 3.20
CA ALA A 244 9.93 13.61 4.08
C ALA A 244 11.32 13.90 3.46
N GLY A 245 12.32 14.14 4.31
CA GLY A 245 13.70 14.27 3.89
C GLY A 245 14.20 15.69 3.60
N ARG A 246 13.51 16.74 4.07
CA ARG A 246 13.94 18.15 3.91
C ARG A 246 15.39 18.40 4.38
N THR A 247 15.83 17.71 5.42
CA THR A 247 17.18 17.84 6.00
C THR A 247 18.17 16.80 5.51
N ALA A 248 17.78 16.03 4.49
CA ALA A 248 18.62 14.95 3.96
C ALA A 248 19.86 15.52 3.27
N PRO A 249 21.08 15.05 3.61
CA PRO A 249 22.28 15.44 2.91
C PRO A 249 22.23 15.01 1.43
N PRO A 250 22.66 15.87 0.48
CA PRO A 250 22.71 15.51 -0.94
C PRO A 250 23.51 14.24 -1.19
N GLY A 251 23.01 13.36 -2.07
CA GLY A 251 23.68 12.13 -2.49
C GLY A 251 23.64 11.00 -1.45
N ARG A 252 22.97 11.20 -0.30
CA ARG A 252 22.76 10.12 0.69
C ARG A 252 21.36 9.53 0.55
N ARG A 253 21.29 8.20 0.63
CA ARG A 253 20.02 7.47 0.74
C ARG A 253 19.44 7.65 2.13
N MET A 254 18.14 7.94 2.20
CA MET A 254 17.42 8.19 3.46
C MET A 254 16.34 7.14 3.70
N GLY A 255 16.74 5.99 4.29
CA GLY A 255 15.84 4.87 4.56
C GLY A 255 15.52 4.07 3.29
N HIS A 256 14.53 4.47 2.53
CA HIS A 256 14.10 3.77 1.32
C HIS A 256 15.14 3.83 0.20
N ALA A 257 15.19 2.77 -0.62
CA ALA A 257 16.13 2.69 -1.72
C ALA A 257 15.88 3.76 -2.80
N GLY A 258 14.64 4.24 -2.94
CA GLY A 258 14.25 5.33 -3.85
C GLY A 258 14.45 6.74 -3.27
N ALA A 259 14.68 6.87 -1.96
CA ALA A 259 14.81 8.15 -1.27
C ALA A 259 16.23 8.72 -1.36
N ILE A 260 16.62 9.18 -2.54
CA ILE A 260 17.93 9.77 -2.82
C ILE A 260 17.81 10.93 -3.82
N VAL A 261 18.40 12.09 -3.47
CA VAL A 261 18.55 13.21 -4.41
C VAL A 261 19.75 12.93 -5.30
N SER A 262 19.52 12.83 -6.61
CA SER A 262 20.56 12.57 -7.61
C SER A 262 20.54 13.63 -8.69
N GLY A 263 21.71 14.14 -9.06
CA GLY A 263 21.83 15.15 -10.10
C GLY A 263 21.10 16.46 -9.81
N GLY A 264 20.88 16.79 -8.54
CA GLY A 264 20.19 18.01 -8.10
C GLY A 264 18.68 18.03 -8.35
N LYS A 265 18.07 16.88 -8.68
CA LYS A 265 16.64 16.74 -8.92
C LYS A 265 15.98 15.88 -7.82
N GLY A 266 14.69 16.09 -7.58
CA GLY A 266 13.92 15.34 -6.59
C GLY A 266 14.20 15.79 -5.17
N THR A 267 14.55 17.04 -4.96
CA THR A 267 14.68 17.64 -3.63
C THR A 267 13.31 17.81 -2.97
N ALA A 268 13.29 17.90 -1.65
CA ALA A 268 12.04 18.18 -0.94
C ALA A 268 11.44 19.53 -1.35
N GLU A 269 12.29 20.56 -1.52
CA GLU A 269 11.88 21.91 -1.89
C GLU A 269 11.22 21.96 -3.28
N GLU A 270 11.77 21.26 -4.28
CA GLU A 270 11.18 21.18 -5.62
C GLU A 270 9.80 20.52 -5.58
N LYS A 271 9.68 19.40 -4.84
CA LYS A 271 8.42 18.69 -4.68
C LYS A 271 7.36 19.52 -3.97
N ILE A 272 7.72 20.16 -2.85
CA ILE A 272 6.81 21.04 -2.09
C ILE A 272 6.32 22.18 -2.99
N LYS A 273 7.23 22.86 -3.68
CA LYS A 273 6.89 23.93 -4.62
C LYS A 273 5.94 23.49 -5.73
N ALA A 274 6.16 22.31 -6.29
CA ALA A 274 5.29 21.74 -7.34
C ALA A 274 3.89 21.39 -6.77
N MET A 275 3.82 20.84 -5.56
CA MET A 275 2.58 20.49 -4.89
C MET A 275 1.77 21.74 -4.53
N GLU A 276 2.41 22.77 -3.97
CA GLU A 276 1.76 24.04 -3.62
C GLU A 276 1.24 24.77 -4.89
N ALA A 277 2.03 24.78 -5.96
CA ALA A 277 1.61 25.33 -7.24
C ALA A 277 0.40 24.60 -7.86
N ALA A 278 0.20 23.34 -7.48
CA ALA A 278 -0.97 22.54 -7.86
C ALA A 278 -2.19 22.72 -6.94
N GLY A 279 -2.08 23.58 -5.91
CA GLY A 279 -3.15 23.82 -4.94
C GLY A 279 -3.22 22.78 -3.81
N ILE A 280 -2.18 21.96 -3.64
CA ILE A 280 -2.05 21.04 -2.51
C ILE A 280 -1.51 21.82 -1.30
N HIS A 281 -2.16 21.71 -0.17
CA HIS A 281 -1.66 22.31 1.07
C HIS A 281 -0.59 21.39 1.69
N VAL A 282 0.68 21.82 1.63
CA VAL A 282 1.80 21.04 2.18
C VAL A 282 2.09 21.50 3.61
N VAL A 283 2.05 20.55 4.56
CA VAL A 283 2.37 20.81 5.97
C VAL A 283 3.85 20.60 6.25
N ASP A 284 4.37 21.32 7.24
CA ASP A 284 5.78 21.23 7.68
C ASP A 284 6.03 20.03 8.59
N SER A 285 5.02 19.61 9.32
CA SER A 285 5.07 18.48 10.25
C SER A 285 3.94 17.49 9.96
N PRO A 286 4.18 16.17 10.01
CA PRO A 286 3.11 15.20 9.89
C PRO A 286 2.07 15.30 11.01
N ALA A 287 2.43 15.92 12.15
CA ALA A 287 1.51 16.19 13.25
C ALA A 287 0.38 17.17 12.87
N ASP A 288 0.60 18.02 11.86
CA ASP A 288 -0.36 19.05 11.44
C ASP A 288 -1.39 18.53 10.40
N ILE A 289 -1.22 17.30 9.90
CA ILE A 289 -2.05 16.71 8.82
C ILE A 289 -3.55 16.73 9.19
N GLY A 290 -3.89 16.34 10.43
CA GLY A 290 -5.29 16.26 10.87
C GLY A 290 -5.98 17.63 10.87
N GLU A 291 -5.36 18.63 11.50
CA GLU A 291 -5.91 20.00 11.57
C GLU A 291 -5.96 20.66 10.19
N ALA A 292 -4.94 20.45 9.37
CA ALA A 292 -4.91 20.99 8.01
C ALA A 292 -6.07 20.41 7.17
N MET A 293 -6.37 19.10 7.32
CA MET A 293 -7.48 18.47 6.61
C MET A 293 -8.85 19.02 7.07
N ILE A 294 -9.07 19.21 8.38
CA ILE A 294 -10.30 19.83 8.91
C ILE A 294 -10.51 21.21 8.27
N LYS A 295 -9.49 22.05 8.28
CA LYS A 295 -9.56 23.41 7.67
C LYS A 295 -9.86 23.32 6.17
N ALA A 296 -9.23 22.40 5.45
CA ALA A 296 -9.43 22.25 4.02
C ALA A 296 -10.84 21.73 3.65
N LEU A 297 -11.49 20.96 4.56
CA LEU A 297 -12.86 20.51 4.42
C LEU A 297 -13.90 21.59 4.86
N GLY A 298 -13.44 22.72 5.46
CA GLY A 298 -14.35 23.75 5.98
C GLY A 298 -15.10 23.34 7.25
N ARG A 299 -14.51 22.49 8.05
CA ARG A 299 -15.06 21.94 9.31
C ARG A 299 -14.34 22.47 10.54
#